data_b3332ae5f2cb7a449b20a97ea85c29be
#
_entry.id   b3332ae5f2cb7a449b20a97ea85c29be
#
_cell.length_a   1.000
_cell.length_b   1.000
_cell.length_c   1.000
_cell.angle_alpha   90.00
_cell.angle_beta   90.00
_cell.angle_gamma   90.00
#
_symmetry.space_group_name_H-M   'P 1'
#
loop_
_entity.id
_entity.type
_entity.pdbx_description
1 polymer ?
#
loop_
_entity_poly.entity_id
_entity_poly.type
_entity_poly.pdbx_seq_one_letter_code
_entity_poly.pdbx_strand_id
1 'polypeptide(L)' 'MAHFDVRAEMVANVLTITVRVGDVVASGDQLLLLESMKMEIPVLSEVSGTVVEIAVVEGEVIQGGDLLVKIEHP' A
#
# COMPACT_ATOMS: atom_id res chain seq x y z
N MET A 1 -1.19 -7.67 -19.10
CA MET A 1 -0.69 -7.58 -17.73
C MET A 1 -1.84 -7.19 -16.83
N ALA A 2 -1.87 -7.72 -15.62
CA ALA A 2 -2.93 -7.48 -14.67
C ALA A 2 -2.51 -6.43 -13.65
N HIS A 3 -3.49 -5.79 -13.03
CA HIS A 3 -3.25 -4.90 -11.92
C HIS A 3 -3.82 -5.50 -10.65
N PHE A 4 -3.09 -5.34 -9.55
CA PHE A 4 -3.54 -5.74 -8.23
C PHE A 4 -3.71 -4.47 -7.41
N ASP A 5 -4.92 -4.25 -6.89
CA ASP A 5 -5.25 -3.10 -6.05
C ASP A 5 -5.05 -3.47 -4.59
N VAL A 6 -4.15 -2.77 -3.94
CA VAL A 6 -3.96 -2.91 -2.48
C VAL A 6 -4.86 -1.87 -1.82
N ARG A 7 -5.85 -2.35 -1.05
CA ARG A 7 -6.85 -1.49 -0.43
C ARG A 7 -6.75 -1.56 1.09
N ALA A 8 -7.15 -0.47 1.72
CA ALA A 8 -7.24 -0.42 3.17
C ALA A 8 -8.34 -1.35 3.66
N GLU A 9 -8.12 -1.99 4.81
CA GLU A 9 -9.09 -2.87 5.44
C GLU A 9 -9.79 -2.21 6.61
N MET A 10 -9.31 -1.06 7.06
CA MET A 10 -9.84 -0.35 8.22
C MET A 10 -9.48 1.13 8.15
N VAL A 11 -10.09 1.93 9.03
CA VAL A 11 -9.71 3.33 9.22
C VAL A 11 -8.31 3.37 9.84
N ALA A 12 -7.42 4.17 9.28
CA ALA A 12 -6.05 4.29 9.77
C ALA A 12 -5.41 5.58 9.27
N ASN A 13 -4.27 5.93 9.85
CA ASN A 13 -3.42 7.00 9.37
C ASN A 13 -2.27 6.40 8.56
N VAL A 14 -1.89 7.07 7.48
CA VAL A 14 -0.71 6.67 6.70
C VAL A 14 0.52 7.28 7.37
N LEU A 15 1.35 6.44 7.99
CA LEU A 15 2.56 6.89 8.66
C LEU A 15 3.70 7.08 7.68
N THR A 16 4.01 6.04 6.91
CA THR A 16 5.18 6.03 6.03
C THR A 16 4.84 5.28 4.76
N ILE A 17 5.27 5.79 3.63
CA ILE A 17 5.19 5.10 2.35
C ILE A 17 6.61 4.67 2.00
N THR A 18 6.85 3.35 1.94
CA THR A 18 8.19 2.80 1.79
C THR A 18 8.59 2.51 0.34
N VAL A 19 7.64 2.63 -0.59
CA VAL A 19 7.90 2.39 -2.02
C VAL A 19 7.59 3.65 -2.82
N ARG A 20 8.05 3.65 -4.08
CA ARG A 20 7.79 4.71 -5.05
C ARG A 20 7.21 4.10 -6.31
N VAL A 21 6.50 4.91 -7.07
CA VAL A 21 6.06 4.51 -8.41
C VAL A 21 7.30 4.13 -9.23
N GLY A 22 7.24 2.96 -9.85
CA GLY A 22 8.34 2.40 -10.63
C GLY A 22 9.15 1.34 -9.89
N ASP A 23 8.99 1.23 -8.56
CA ASP A 23 9.70 0.20 -7.80
C ASP A 23 9.20 -1.19 -8.16
N VAL A 24 10.14 -2.13 -8.25
CA VAL A 24 9.83 -3.55 -8.40
C VAL A 24 9.75 -4.14 -7.00
N VAL A 25 8.64 -4.80 -6.70
CA VAL A 25 8.41 -5.42 -5.39
C VAL A 25 8.17 -6.90 -5.54
N ALA A 26 8.48 -7.63 -4.49
CA ALA A 26 8.18 -9.06 -4.39
C ALA A 26 7.02 -9.27 -3.42
N SER A 27 6.31 -10.38 -3.57
CA SER A 27 5.29 -10.78 -2.60
C SER A 27 5.91 -10.80 -1.21
N GLY A 28 5.27 -10.14 -0.26
CA GLY A 28 5.75 -10.00 1.11
C GLY A 28 6.50 -8.72 1.41
N ASP A 29 6.87 -7.94 0.39
CA ASP A 29 7.55 -6.67 0.61
C ASP A 29 6.60 -5.65 1.24
N GLN A 30 7.13 -4.84 2.15
CA GLN A 30 6.34 -3.78 2.76
C GLN A 30 6.16 -2.62 1.78
N LEU A 31 4.92 -2.19 1.61
CA LEU A 31 4.58 -1.08 0.72
C LEU A 31 4.45 0.22 1.51
N LEU A 32 3.77 0.15 2.64
CA LEU A 32 3.58 1.30 3.51
C LEU A 32 3.27 0.83 4.93
N LEU A 33 3.31 1.79 5.85
CA LEU A 33 3.03 1.55 7.27
C LEU A 33 1.85 2.42 7.66
N LEU A 34 0.83 1.79 8.22
CA LEU A 34 -0.35 2.47 8.75
C LEU A 34 -0.31 2.47 10.26
N GLU A 35 -1.05 3.40 10.87
CA GLU A 35 -1.29 3.40 12.30
C GLU A 35 -2.79 3.41 12.57
N SER A 36 -3.23 2.49 13.42
CA SER A 36 -4.61 2.44 13.89
C SER A 36 -4.60 2.04 15.35
N MET A 37 -5.31 2.78 16.18
CA MET A 37 -5.43 2.49 17.62
C MET A 37 -4.06 2.34 18.29
N LYS A 38 -3.12 3.21 17.97
CA LYS A 38 -1.76 3.23 18.50
C LYS A 38 -0.92 2.00 18.14
N MET A 39 -1.36 1.25 17.12
CA MET A 39 -0.61 0.10 16.62
C MET A 39 -0.13 0.40 15.21
N GLU A 40 1.09 -0.01 14.91
CA GLU A 40 1.64 0.09 13.57
C GLU A 40 1.25 -1.17 12.79
N ILE A 41 0.72 -0.96 11.58
CA ILE A 41 0.22 -2.05 10.75
C ILE A 41 0.94 -1.96 9.41
N PRO A 42 1.89 -2.87 9.12
CA PRO A 42 2.54 -2.89 7.81
C PRO A 42 1.58 -3.43 6.75
N VAL A 43 1.58 -2.78 5.60
CA VAL A 43 0.84 -3.25 4.44
C VAL A 43 1.84 -3.90 3.50
N LEU A 44 1.65 -5.19 3.25
CA LEU A 44 2.58 -5.98 2.46
C LEU A 44 1.99 -6.25 1.09
N SER A 45 2.85 -6.35 0.08
CA SER A 45 2.42 -6.75 -1.25
C SER A 45 2.06 -8.24 -1.25
N GLU A 46 0.93 -8.57 -1.86
CA GLU A 46 0.52 -9.96 -2.03
C GLU A 46 1.02 -10.53 -3.36
N VAL A 47 1.55 -9.69 -4.23
CA VAL A 47 2.01 -10.09 -5.55
C VAL A 47 3.39 -9.50 -5.83
N SER A 48 4.12 -10.14 -6.73
CA SER A 48 5.36 -9.58 -7.27
C SER A 48 5.03 -8.78 -8.51
N GLY A 49 5.59 -7.59 -8.63
CA GLY A 49 5.30 -6.72 -9.76
C GLY A 49 5.93 -5.36 -9.60
N THR A 50 5.38 -4.39 -10.32
CA THR A 50 5.88 -3.02 -10.35
C THR A 50 4.81 -2.08 -9.81
N VAL A 51 5.20 -1.19 -8.91
CA VAL A 51 4.31 -0.16 -8.37
C VAL A 51 4.02 0.85 -9.48
N VAL A 52 2.74 0.99 -9.85
CA VAL A 52 2.34 1.91 -10.92
C VAL A 52 1.54 3.10 -10.41
N GLU A 53 0.99 3.00 -9.21
CA GLU A 53 0.25 4.12 -8.61
C GLU A 53 0.33 4.03 -7.10
N ILE A 54 0.52 5.18 -6.45
CA ILE A 54 0.39 5.33 -5.00
C ILE A 54 -0.70 6.37 -4.80
N ALA A 55 -1.84 5.94 -4.25
CA ALA A 55 -3.06 6.75 -4.22
C ALA A 55 -3.20 7.55 -2.93
N VAL A 56 -2.25 7.46 -2.01
CA VAL A 56 -2.30 8.11 -0.70
C VAL A 56 -1.02 8.89 -0.45
N VAL A 57 -1.05 9.78 0.54
CA VAL A 57 0.10 10.54 1.00
C VAL A 57 0.30 10.32 2.50
N GLU A 58 1.53 10.50 2.95
CA GLU A 58 1.84 10.39 4.38
C GLU A 58 1.06 11.44 5.17
N GLY A 59 0.50 11.02 6.30
CA GLY A 59 -0.32 11.87 7.15
C GLY A 59 -1.81 11.81 6.85
N GLU A 60 -2.20 11.18 5.75
CA GLU A 60 -3.61 11.09 5.35
C GLU A 60 -4.35 10.07 6.22
N VAL A 61 -5.62 10.35 6.51
CA VAL A 61 -6.53 9.38 7.14
C VAL A 61 -7.26 8.65 6.02
N ILE A 62 -7.23 7.32 6.07
CA ILE A 62 -7.87 6.48 5.08
C ILE A 62 -9.00 5.68 5.71
N GLN A 63 -9.92 5.22 4.87
CA GLN A 63 -11.10 4.44 5.25
C GLN A 63 -10.98 3.04 4.65
N GLY A 64 -11.70 2.07 5.23
CA GLY A 64 -11.77 0.73 4.64
C GLY A 64 -12.26 0.80 3.20
N GLY A 65 -11.58 0.09 2.30
CA GLY A 65 -11.87 0.08 0.88
C GLY A 65 -11.10 1.10 0.05
N ASP A 66 -10.45 2.08 0.68
CA ASP A 66 -9.67 3.07 -0.06
C ASP A 66 -8.49 2.41 -0.76
N LEU A 67 -8.22 2.82 -1.99
CA LEU A 67 -7.05 2.35 -2.73
C LEU A 67 -5.80 2.95 -2.11
N LEU A 68 -4.82 2.11 -1.85
CA LEU A 68 -3.51 2.53 -1.32
C LEU A 68 -2.46 2.53 -2.41
N VAL A 69 -2.27 1.38 -3.05
CA VAL A 69 -1.22 1.16 -4.05
C VAL A 69 -1.77 0.27 -5.14
N LYS A 70 -1.38 0.54 -6.37
CA LYS A 70 -1.70 -0.33 -7.51
C LYS A 70 -0.40 -0.93 -8.03
N ILE A 71 -0.40 -2.25 -8.19
CA ILE A 71 0.78 -3.00 -8.65
C ILE A 71 0.42 -3.68 -9.96
N GLU A 72 1.27 -3.50 -10.96
CA GLU A 72 1.16 -4.20 -12.22
C GLU A 72 1.95 -5.51 -12.13
N HIS A 73 1.32 -6.64 -12.46
CA HIS A 73 1.97 -7.94 -12.39
C HIS A 73 1.64 -8.75 -13.64
N PRO A 74 2.48 -9.76 -13.95
CA PRO A 74 2.24 -10.64 -15.10
C PRO A 74 0.93 -11.41 -15.01
#